data_53b0c5cce7d3fed08e19e8b23b990a29
#
_entry.id   53b0c5cce7d3fed08e19e8b23b990a29
#
_cell.length_a   1.000
_cell.length_b   1.000
_cell.length_c   1.000
_cell.angle_alpha   90.00
_cell.angle_beta   90.00
_cell.angle_gamma   90.00
#
_symmetry.space_group_name_H-M   'P 1'
#
loop_
_entity.id
_entity.type
_entity.pdbx_description
1 polymer ?
#
loop_
_entity_poly.entity_id
_entity_poly.type
_entity_poly.pdbx_seq_one_letter_code
_entity_poly.pdbx_strand_id
1 'polypeptide(L)'
;FEMPHKLDMAFKGGTSLSKVFNLIDRFSEDIDITLDYRQFEAAKSLNLDEGQTAPDSLGSSARRRMNESLKGEVRSYVEDVVAPYLREQLKILPRGDVFQVNVSEEGDCINFVYPSVVERDGQKPYMLEYVLIEFGGRNIINPNAIHLVKPYLADAIEEFEFPSSNVTVLSPMRTFWEKATLIHVECHRGVRQSA
;
A
#
# COMPACT_ATOMS: atom_id res chain seq x y z
N PHE A 1 -9.10 -13.73 4.62
CA PHE A 1 -7.70 -14.20 4.81
C PHE A 1 -7.22 -13.75 6.18
N GLU A 2 -6.92 -14.71 7.05
CA GLU A 2 -6.30 -14.42 8.35
C GLU A 2 -4.79 -14.61 8.23
N MET A 3 -4.11 -13.53 7.88
CA MET A 3 -2.64 -13.52 7.86
C MET A 3 -2.13 -13.56 9.31
N PRO A 4 -1.26 -14.50 9.68
CA PRO A 4 -0.66 -14.54 11.01
C PRO A 4 0.18 -13.26 11.24
N HIS A 5 0.20 -12.78 12.48
CA HIS A 5 0.90 -11.54 12.86
C HIS A 5 0.50 -10.30 12.04
N LYS A 6 -0.77 -10.26 11.62
CA LYS A 6 -1.29 -9.13 10.86
C LYS A 6 -1.22 -7.84 11.68
N LEU A 7 -0.54 -6.84 11.12
CA LEU A 7 -0.61 -5.47 11.62
C LEU A 7 -1.87 -4.77 11.12
N ASP A 8 -2.33 -3.77 11.87
CA ASP A 8 -3.41 -2.90 11.40
C ASP A 8 -2.93 -2.09 10.21
N MET A 9 -3.66 -2.20 9.12
CA MET A 9 -3.31 -1.61 7.85
C MET A 9 -4.54 -1.08 7.13
N ALA A 10 -4.34 -0.09 6.27
CA ALA A 10 -5.39 0.46 5.42
C ALA A 10 -4.92 0.62 3.98
N PHE A 11 -5.80 0.28 3.05
CA PHE A 11 -5.65 0.56 1.63
C PHE A 11 -5.87 2.05 1.39
N LYS A 12 -5.01 2.67 0.59
CA LYS A 12 -5.03 4.11 0.30
C LYS A 12 -4.65 4.42 -1.15
N GLY A 13 -4.32 5.67 -1.41
CA GLY A 13 -3.73 6.10 -2.68
C GLY A 13 -4.74 6.29 -3.81
N GLY A 14 -4.21 6.44 -5.02
CA GLY A 14 -5.00 6.68 -6.22
C GLY A 14 -5.98 5.56 -6.51
N THR A 15 -5.53 4.32 -6.35
CA THR A 15 -6.35 3.13 -6.59
C THR A 15 -7.53 3.03 -5.61
N SER A 16 -7.38 3.45 -4.35
CA SER A 16 -8.52 3.52 -3.43
C SER A 16 -9.53 4.59 -3.84
N LEU A 17 -9.06 5.75 -4.32
CA LEU A 17 -9.96 6.85 -4.77
C LEU A 17 -10.76 6.45 -6.01
N SER A 18 -10.17 5.73 -6.95
CA SER A 18 -10.88 5.25 -8.15
C SER A 18 -11.74 4.03 -7.85
N LYS A 19 -11.16 2.99 -7.22
CA LYS A 19 -11.77 1.66 -7.08
C LYS A 19 -12.86 1.59 -6.01
N VAL A 20 -12.66 2.29 -4.89
CA VAL A 20 -13.56 2.22 -3.74
C VAL A 20 -14.54 3.39 -3.72
N PHE A 21 -14.05 4.58 -4.01
CA PHE A 21 -14.84 5.81 -3.84
C PHE A 21 -15.36 6.39 -5.15
N ASN A 22 -14.91 5.91 -6.31
CA ASN A 22 -15.28 6.43 -7.64
C ASN A 22 -15.10 7.96 -7.76
N LEU A 23 -14.06 8.51 -7.10
CA LEU A 23 -13.79 9.95 -7.07
C LEU A 23 -12.88 10.42 -8.20
N ILE A 24 -12.13 9.51 -8.80
CA ILE A 24 -11.26 9.78 -9.94
C ILE A 24 -11.46 8.69 -10.99
N ASP A 25 -11.62 9.12 -12.23
CA ASP A 25 -11.85 8.23 -13.37
C ASP A 25 -10.51 8.00 -14.11
N ARG A 26 -9.62 7.24 -13.46
CA ARG A 26 -8.36 6.82 -14.07
C ARG A 26 -7.98 5.42 -13.62
N PHE A 27 -7.34 4.68 -14.51
CA PHE A 27 -6.70 3.42 -14.16
C PHE A 27 -5.47 3.67 -13.27
N SER A 28 -5.27 2.81 -12.29
CA SER A 28 -4.11 2.81 -11.40
C SER A 28 -3.66 1.38 -11.18
N GLU A 29 -2.36 1.14 -11.29
CA GLU A 29 -1.75 -0.20 -11.24
C GLU A 29 -1.23 -0.55 -9.85
N ASP A 30 -1.03 0.48 -9.00
CA ASP A 30 -0.38 0.32 -7.70
C ASP A 30 -1.42 0.10 -6.59
N ILE A 31 -1.06 -0.71 -5.62
CA ILE A 31 -1.81 -0.92 -4.38
C ILE A 31 -0.99 -0.30 -3.24
N ASP A 32 -1.41 0.86 -2.78
CA ASP A 32 -0.79 1.53 -1.65
C ASP A 32 -1.38 1.03 -0.32
N ILE A 33 -0.57 0.52 0.57
CA ILE A 33 -0.96 0.08 1.91
C ILE A 33 -0.22 0.91 2.95
N THR A 34 -0.96 1.48 3.90
CA THR A 34 -0.36 2.09 5.08
C THR A 34 -0.50 1.16 6.28
N LEU A 35 0.61 0.92 6.96
CA LEU A 35 0.69 0.23 8.24
C LEU A 35 0.63 1.27 9.34
N ASP A 36 -0.12 1.02 10.42
CA ASP A 36 -0.15 1.93 11.55
C ASP A 36 1.19 1.90 12.28
N TYR A 37 1.96 3.00 12.20
CA TYR A 37 3.30 3.06 12.74
C TYR A 37 3.36 2.86 14.26
N ARG A 38 2.26 3.09 14.99
CA ARG A 38 2.18 2.92 16.43
C ARG A 38 2.38 1.49 16.90
N GLN A 39 2.22 0.53 16.00
CA GLN A 39 2.41 -0.91 16.27
C GLN A 39 3.89 -1.33 16.21
N PHE A 40 4.75 -0.50 15.65
CA PHE A 40 6.19 -0.77 15.52
C PHE A 40 6.95 -0.37 16.79
N GLU A 41 8.02 -1.09 17.09
CA GLU A 41 8.86 -0.85 18.28
C GLU A 41 9.41 0.59 18.31
N ALA A 42 9.77 1.13 17.14
CA ALA A 42 10.25 2.50 17.00
C ALA A 42 9.28 3.57 17.56
N ALA A 43 7.99 3.27 17.56
CA ALA A 43 6.96 4.21 18.03
C ALA A 43 6.34 3.82 19.39
N LYS A 44 6.46 2.58 19.83
CA LYS A 44 5.88 2.11 21.10
C LYS A 44 6.37 2.91 22.31
N SER A 45 7.61 3.39 22.31
CA SER A 45 8.17 4.22 23.36
C SER A 45 7.46 5.57 23.54
N LEU A 46 6.71 6.01 22.52
CA LEU A 46 5.94 7.26 22.56
C LEU A 46 4.60 7.12 23.29
N ASN A 47 4.15 5.89 23.58
CA ASN A 47 2.88 5.57 24.24
C ASN A 47 1.69 6.35 23.65
N LEU A 48 1.55 6.34 22.32
CA LEU A 48 0.51 7.07 21.60
C LEU A 48 -0.83 6.33 21.70
N ASP A 49 -1.86 7.03 22.12
CA ASP A 49 -3.24 6.54 22.10
C ASP A 49 -3.80 6.48 20.67
N GLU A 50 -4.96 5.84 20.52
CA GLU A 50 -5.66 5.77 19.24
C GLU A 50 -5.95 7.19 18.70
N GLY A 51 -5.62 7.41 17.45
CA GLY A 51 -5.77 8.71 16.79
C GLY A 51 -4.66 9.73 17.05
N GLN A 52 -3.77 9.48 18.01
CA GLN A 52 -2.63 10.37 18.27
C GLN A 52 -1.49 10.14 17.25
N THR A 53 -0.75 11.19 17.01
CA THR A 53 0.48 11.18 16.20
C THR A 53 1.69 11.55 17.03
N ALA A 54 2.90 11.27 16.53
CA ALA A 54 4.12 11.67 17.20
C ALA A 54 4.14 13.18 17.49
N PRO A 55 4.52 13.60 18.71
CA PRO A 55 4.48 14.99 19.12
C PRO A 55 5.33 15.89 18.21
N ASP A 56 4.84 17.10 17.95
CA ASP A 56 5.61 18.12 17.20
C ASP A 56 6.90 18.51 17.92
N SER A 57 6.92 18.39 19.26
CA SER A 57 8.10 18.60 20.09
C SER A 57 9.22 17.60 19.89
N LEU A 58 8.97 16.49 19.16
CA LEU A 58 10.03 15.54 18.81
C LEU A 58 11.05 16.20 17.91
N GLY A 59 12.26 16.39 18.41
CA GLY A 59 13.35 17.06 17.67
C GLY A 59 13.65 16.38 16.34
N SER A 60 14.12 17.15 15.35
CA SER A 60 14.35 16.71 13.97
C SER A 60 15.24 15.46 13.86
N SER A 61 16.30 15.36 14.69
CA SER A 61 17.19 14.20 14.72
C SER A 61 16.53 12.95 15.28
N ALA A 62 15.66 13.10 16.31
CA ALA A 62 14.92 11.99 16.87
C ALA A 62 13.86 11.49 15.88
N ARG A 63 13.15 12.42 15.22
CA ARG A 63 12.18 12.09 14.16
C ARG A 63 12.84 11.38 12.99
N ARG A 64 14.03 11.79 12.57
CA ARG A 64 14.78 11.11 11.51
C ARG A 64 15.14 9.68 11.92
N ARG A 65 15.70 9.48 13.11
CA ARG A 65 16.03 8.13 13.62
C ARG A 65 14.80 7.23 13.70
N MET A 66 13.69 7.75 14.21
CA MET A 66 12.42 7.03 14.25
C MET A 66 11.96 6.61 12.84
N ASN A 67 12.00 7.52 11.86
CA ASN A 67 11.62 7.23 10.48
C ASN A 67 12.53 6.17 9.83
N GLU A 68 13.82 6.19 10.13
CA GLU A 68 14.79 5.19 9.65
C GLU A 68 14.49 3.82 10.28
N SER A 69 14.22 3.77 11.59
CA SER A 69 13.84 2.54 12.28
C SER A 69 12.51 1.99 11.75
N LEU A 70 11.48 2.83 11.61
CA LEU A 70 10.19 2.44 11.01
C LEU A 70 10.37 1.85 9.61
N LYS A 71 11.24 2.44 8.79
CA LYS A 71 11.52 1.88 7.46
C LYS A 71 12.11 0.48 7.54
N GLY A 72 13.04 0.24 8.47
CA GLY A 72 13.60 -1.08 8.73
C GLY A 72 12.57 -2.10 9.20
N GLU A 73 11.67 -1.70 10.11
CA GLU A 73 10.62 -2.57 10.62
C GLU A 73 9.55 -2.90 9.56
N VAL A 74 9.18 -1.94 8.70
CA VAL A 74 8.32 -2.19 7.54
C VAL A 74 8.95 -3.21 6.61
N ARG A 75 10.24 -3.03 6.30
CA ARG A 75 11.00 -3.98 5.49
C ARG A 75 10.93 -5.39 6.06
N SER A 76 11.31 -5.57 7.33
CA SER A 76 11.26 -6.88 7.99
C SER A 76 9.84 -7.47 7.96
N TYR A 77 8.81 -6.65 8.20
CA TYR A 77 7.44 -7.13 8.14
C TYR A 77 7.04 -7.63 6.74
N VAL A 78 7.43 -6.92 5.70
CA VAL A 78 7.15 -7.32 4.30
C VAL A 78 7.93 -8.59 3.93
N GLU A 79 9.23 -8.65 4.26
CA GLU A 79 10.11 -9.77 3.94
C GLU A 79 9.76 -11.05 4.73
N ASP A 80 9.47 -10.91 6.03
CA ASP A 80 9.36 -12.05 6.96
C ASP A 80 7.91 -12.51 7.18
N VAL A 81 6.92 -11.65 6.92
CA VAL A 81 5.52 -11.96 7.18
C VAL A 81 4.67 -11.91 5.91
N VAL A 82 4.65 -10.78 5.20
CA VAL A 82 3.71 -10.59 4.09
C VAL A 82 4.08 -11.45 2.89
N ALA A 83 5.32 -11.37 2.42
CA ALA A 83 5.75 -12.09 1.22
C ALA A 83 5.72 -13.62 1.41
N PRO A 84 6.18 -14.20 2.52
CA PRO A 84 6.01 -15.62 2.80
C PRO A 84 4.54 -16.04 2.82
N TYR A 85 3.67 -15.27 3.48
CA TYR A 85 2.25 -15.55 3.51
C TYR A 85 1.64 -15.59 2.11
N LEU A 86 1.92 -14.58 1.27
CA LEU A 86 1.43 -14.56 -0.12
C LEU A 86 1.92 -15.76 -0.91
N ARG A 87 3.19 -16.15 -0.76
CA ARG A 87 3.75 -17.34 -1.43
C ARG A 87 3.05 -18.63 -0.98
N GLU A 88 2.72 -18.78 0.30
CA GLU A 88 1.97 -19.93 0.78
C GLU A 88 0.53 -19.94 0.23
N GLN A 89 -0.12 -18.78 0.14
CA GLN A 89 -1.46 -18.69 -0.46
C GLN A 89 -1.45 -19.09 -1.95
N LEU A 90 -0.39 -18.76 -2.68
CA LEU A 90 -0.27 -19.17 -4.09
C LEU A 90 -0.21 -20.69 -4.25
N LYS A 91 0.40 -21.43 -3.32
CA LYS A 91 0.48 -22.90 -3.37
C LYS A 91 -0.90 -23.59 -3.32
N ILE A 92 -1.89 -22.93 -2.74
CA ILE A 92 -3.24 -23.46 -2.58
C ILE A 92 -4.10 -23.18 -3.83
N LEU A 93 -3.71 -22.19 -4.63
CA LEU A 93 -4.46 -21.80 -5.83
C LEU A 93 -4.20 -22.75 -7.00
N PRO A 94 -5.23 -23.08 -7.80
CA PRO A 94 -5.02 -23.74 -9.07
C PRO A 94 -4.06 -22.92 -9.95
N ARG A 95 -2.97 -23.56 -10.44
CA ARG A 95 -1.91 -22.89 -11.23
C ARG A 95 -1.21 -21.76 -10.47
N GLY A 96 -1.13 -21.83 -9.15
CA GLY A 96 -0.43 -20.82 -8.34
C GLY A 96 1.06 -20.71 -8.66
N ASP A 97 1.65 -21.72 -9.28
CA ASP A 97 3.04 -21.80 -9.73
C ASP A 97 3.40 -20.81 -10.86
N VAL A 98 2.42 -20.30 -11.60
CA VAL A 98 2.64 -19.30 -12.66
C VAL A 98 2.77 -17.86 -12.10
N PHE A 99 2.43 -17.63 -10.84
CA PHE A 99 2.56 -16.33 -10.18
C PHE A 99 3.86 -16.26 -9.37
N GLN A 100 4.39 -15.05 -9.22
CA GLN A 100 5.59 -14.82 -8.41
C GLN A 100 5.39 -13.65 -7.46
N VAL A 101 6.00 -13.75 -6.27
CA VAL A 101 6.03 -12.70 -5.24
C VAL A 101 7.47 -12.27 -5.03
N ASN A 102 7.83 -11.12 -5.60
CA ASN A 102 9.18 -10.57 -5.54
C ASN A 102 9.18 -9.32 -4.65
N VAL A 103 10.02 -9.32 -3.62
CA VAL A 103 10.21 -8.14 -2.77
C VAL A 103 11.25 -7.24 -3.41
N SER A 104 11.05 -5.92 -3.35
CA SER A 104 12.00 -4.91 -3.84
C SER A 104 13.32 -4.93 -3.05
N GLU A 105 14.38 -4.33 -3.59
CA GLU A 105 15.66 -4.22 -2.89
C GLU A 105 15.54 -3.39 -1.61
N GLU A 106 14.69 -2.36 -1.61
CA GLU A 106 14.37 -1.55 -0.43
C GLU A 106 13.52 -2.29 0.60
N GLY A 107 12.85 -3.37 0.20
CA GLY A 107 12.06 -4.24 1.06
C GLY A 107 10.68 -3.70 1.45
N ASP A 108 10.26 -2.57 0.93
CA ASP A 108 8.97 -1.92 1.22
C ASP A 108 7.90 -2.13 0.14
N CYS A 109 8.26 -2.81 -0.95
CA CYS A 109 7.35 -3.11 -2.05
C CYS A 109 7.36 -4.60 -2.42
N ILE A 110 6.23 -5.08 -2.92
CA ILE A 110 6.08 -6.40 -3.53
C ILE A 110 5.63 -6.24 -4.97
N ASN A 111 6.38 -6.82 -5.89
CA ASN A 111 5.93 -7.06 -7.27
C ASN A 111 5.24 -8.41 -7.33
N PHE A 112 3.91 -8.39 -7.39
CA PHE A 112 3.10 -9.58 -7.62
C PHE A 112 2.99 -9.84 -9.12
N VAL A 113 3.84 -10.73 -9.63
CA VAL A 113 3.95 -11.02 -11.07
C VAL A 113 2.89 -12.03 -11.49
N TYR A 114 2.22 -11.76 -12.60
CA TYR A 114 1.23 -12.64 -13.20
C TYR A 114 1.56 -12.91 -14.67
N PRO A 115 1.18 -14.08 -15.24
CA PRO A 115 1.44 -14.38 -16.64
C PRO A 115 0.56 -13.52 -17.54
N SER A 116 1.16 -12.89 -18.56
CA SER A 116 0.40 -12.23 -19.61
C SER A 116 -0.34 -13.27 -20.46
N VAL A 117 -1.61 -12.98 -20.74
CA VAL A 117 -2.43 -13.75 -21.69
C VAL A 117 -2.52 -13.08 -23.07
N VAL A 118 -1.88 -11.91 -23.22
CA VAL A 118 -1.88 -11.16 -24.48
C VAL A 118 -0.66 -11.56 -25.29
N GLU A 119 -0.89 -12.12 -26.49
CA GLU A 119 0.17 -12.36 -27.48
C GLU A 119 0.70 -11.02 -27.97
N ARG A 120 2.03 -10.91 -28.09
CA ARG A 120 2.71 -9.66 -28.45
C ARG A 120 3.64 -9.88 -29.64
N ASP A 121 3.38 -9.20 -30.72
CA ASP A 121 4.27 -9.16 -31.91
C ASP A 121 5.48 -8.23 -31.64
N GLY A 122 6.33 -8.57 -30.65
CA GLY A 122 7.59 -7.87 -30.37
C GLY A 122 7.47 -6.45 -29.79
N GLN A 123 6.27 -5.95 -29.50
CA GLN A 123 6.07 -4.64 -28.85
C GLN A 123 6.24 -4.72 -27.33
N LYS A 124 6.85 -3.68 -26.73
CA LYS A 124 6.92 -3.56 -25.27
C LYS A 124 5.50 -3.40 -24.70
N PRO A 125 5.20 -4.08 -23.57
CA PRO A 125 3.89 -3.95 -22.94
C PRO A 125 3.64 -2.50 -22.49
N TYR A 126 2.45 -1.99 -22.73
CA TYR A 126 2.01 -0.73 -22.13
C TYR A 126 1.82 -0.89 -20.62
N MET A 127 1.25 -2.02 -20.20
CA MET A 127 1.08 -2.38 -18.79
C MET A 127 2.18 -3.35 -18.36
N LEU A 128 2.65 -3.18 -17.15
CA LEU A 128 3.60 -4.10 -16.51
C LEU A 128 2.89 -5.43 -16.18
N GLU A 129 3.60 -6.52 -16.24
CA GLU A 129 3.06 -7.86 -15.93
C GLU A 129 3.11 -8.17 -14.43
N TYR A 130 2.97 -7.15 -13.62
CA TYR A 130 2.89 -7.28 -12.17
C TYR A 130 1.99 -6.19 -11.57
N VAL A 131 1.44 -6.48 -10.41
CA VAL A 131 0.81 -5.50 -9.54
C VAL A 131 1.85 -5.07 -8.51
N LEU A 132 2.12 -3.77 -8.44
CA LEU A 132 2.99 -3.20 -7.41
C LEU A 132 2.18 -3.01 -6.12
N ILE A 133 2.65 -3.56 -5.01
CA ILE A 133 2.07 -3.38 -3.68
C ILE A 133 3.10 -2.63 -2.83
N GLU A 134 2.81 -1.38 -2.51
CA GLU A 134 3.69 -0.52 -1.70
C GLU A 134 3.23 -0.47 -0.25
N PHE A 135 4.18 -0.63 0.69
CA PHE A 135 3.92 -0.59 2.12
C PHE A 135 4.56 0.65 2.75
N GLY A 136 3.75 1.50 3.36
CA GLY A 136 4.22 2.65 4.13
C GLY A 136 3.92 2.50 5.62
N GLY A 137 4.88 2.80 6.49
CA GLY A 137 4.74 2.71 7.95
C GLY A 137 5.00 4.04 8.67
N ARG A 138 4.64 5.18 8.07
CA ARG A 138 4.88 6.50 8.68
C ARG A 138 3.62 7.23 9.11
N ASN A 139 2.47 6.67 8.83
CA ASN A 139 1.17 7.26 9.10
C ASN A 139 0.34 6.38 10.02
N ILE A 140 -0.64 6.99 10.66
CA ILE A 140 -1.74 6.27 11.31
C ILE A 140 -2.79 5.91 10.26
N ILE A 141 -3.57 4.88 10.53
CA ILE A 141 -4.62 4.42 9.61
C ILE A 141 -5.97 5.13 9.81
N ASN A 142 -6.06 6.12 10.69
CA ASN A 142 -7.31 6.82 10.98
C ASN A 142 -7.42 8.18 10.25
N PRO A 143 -8.62 8.61 9.83
CA PRO A 143 -9.88 7.86 9.83
C PRO A 143 -9.94 6.85 8.69
N ASN A 144 -10.57 5.70 8.93
CA ASN A 144 -10.77 4.64 7.95
C ASN A 144 -12.18 4.04 8.07
N ALA A 145 -12.57 3.22 7.08
CA ALA A 145 -13.79 2.41 7.13
C ALA A 145 -13.57 1.11 6.34
N ILE A 146 -14.41 0.12 6.63
CA ILE A 146 -14.42 -1.13 5.88
C ILE A 146 -15.30 -0.98 4.64
N HIS A 147 -14.75 -1.31 3.47
CA HIS A 147 -15.47 -1.28 2.19
C HIS A 147 -15.37 -2.64 1.51
N LEU A 148 -16.46 -3.05 0.86
CA LEU A 148 -16.47 -4.21 -0.02
C LEU A 148 -15.81 -3.83 -1.34
N VAL A 149 -14.74 -4.53 -1.71
CA VAL A 149 -13.99 -4.32 -2.95
C VAL A 149 -14.20 -5.51 -3.88
N LYS A 150 -14.52 -5.23 -5.14
CA LYS A 150 -14.70 -6.19 -6.23
C LYS A 150 -13.76 -5.86 -7.40
N PRO A 151 -13.40 -6.81 -8.27
CA PRO A 151 -12.73 -6.50 -9.54
C PRO A 151 -13.57 -5.57 -10.43
N TYR A 152 -12.92 -4.76 -11.27
CA TYR A 152 -13.65 -3.92 -12.25
C TYR A 152 -14.51 -4.74 -13.22
N LEU A 153 -14.06 -5.95 -13.57
CA LEU A 153 -14.80 -6.85 -14.44
C LEU A 153 -16.14 -7.33 -13.83
N ALA A 154 -16.29 -7.27 -12.52
CA ALA A 154 -17.54 -7.68 -11.86
C ALA A 154 -18.74 -6.80 -12.22
N ASP A 155 -18.50 -5.56 -12.64
CA ASP A 155 -19.55 -4.64 -13.08
C ASP A 155 -19.84 -4.77 -14.58
N ALA A 156 -18.95 -5.41 -15.35
CA ALA A 156 -19.07 -5.57 -16.80
C ALA A 156 -19.55 -6.98 -17.22
N ILE A 157 -19.36 -7.98 -16.39
CA ILE A 157 -19.68 -9.39 -16.70
C ILE A 157 -20.53 -9.94 -15.56
N GLU A 158 -21.85 -9.78 -15.66
CA GLU A 158 -22.80 -10.19 -14.63
C GLU A 158 -22.99 -11.71 -14.51
N GLU A 159 -22.63 -12.48 -15.56
CA GLU A 159 -22.79 -13.94 -15.60
C GLU A 159 -21.75 -14.68 -14.74
N PHE A 160 -20.72 -14.00 -14.26
CA PHE A 160 -19.67 -14.57 -13.42
C PHE A 160 -19.73 -14.06 -11.99
N GLU A 161 -19.58 -14.96 -11.04
CA GLU A 161 -19.39 -14.62 -9.64
C GLU A 161 -17.89 -14.29 -9.40
N PHE A 162 -17.60 -13.01 -9.25
CA PHE A 162 -16.26 -12.54 -8.96
C PHE A 162 -15.96 -12.50 -7.46
N PRO A 163 -14.71 -12.75 -7.05
CA PRO A 163 -14.33 -12.64 -5.65
C PRO A 163 -14.52 -11.21 -5.14
N SER A 164 -14.96 -11.07 -3.91
CA SER A 164 -15.08 -9.81 -3.21
C SER A 164 -14.43 -9.90 -1.83
N SER A 165 -13.91 -8.80 -1.32
CA SER A 165 -13.27 -8.75 -0.01
C SER A 165 -13.61 -7.49 0.74
N ASN A 166 -13.81 -7.63 2.05
CA ASN A 166 -13.89 -6.49 2.95
C ASN A 166 -12.48 -5.97 3.24
N VAL A 167 -12.23 -4.72 2.88
CA VAL A 167 -10.92 -4.06 3.00
C VAL A 167 -11.06 -2.82 3.87
N THR A 168 -10.17 -2.66 4.83
CA THR A 168 -10.03 -1.39 5.57
C THR A 168 -9.42 -0.37 4.64
N VAL A 169 -10.11 0.74 4.40
CA VAL A 169 -9.71 1.78 3.44
C VAL A 169 -9.60 3.12 4.16
N LEU A 170 -8.50 3.81 3.92
CA LEU A 170 -8.27 5.15 4.45
C LEU A 170 -9.29 6.13 3.86
N SER A 171 -9.79 7.04 4.70
CA SER A 171 -10.74 8.07 4.27
C SER A 171 -10.23 8.82 3.01
N PRO A 172 -11.09 9.10 2.01
CA PRO A 172 -10.70 9.82 0.81
C PRO A 172 -10.22 11.24 1.12
N MET A 173 -10.79 11.88 2.13
CA MET A 173 -10.33 13.19 2.62
C MET A 173 -8.89 13.13 3.12
N ARG A 174 -8.53 12.07 3.86
CA ARG A 174 -7.16 11.86 4.33
C ARG A 174 -6.20 11.64 3.17
N THR A 175 -6.56 10.80 2.21
CA THR A 175 -5.77 10.55 1.00
C THR A 175 -5.57 11.84 0.19
N PHE A 176 -6.60 12.67 0.07
CA PHE A 176 -6.51 13.98 -0.58
C PHE A 176 -5.48 14.90 0.11
N TRP A 177 -5.57 15.05 1.43
CA TRP A 177 -4.66 15.92 2.18
C TRP A 177 -3.21 15.41 2.17
N GLU A 178 -2.98 14.11 2.18
CA GLU A 178 -1.63 13.55 2.00
C GLU A 178 -1.03 13.95 0.65
N LYS A 179 -1.80 13.87 -0.43
CA LYS A 179 -1.36 14.29 -1.77
C LYS A 179 -1.17 15.81 -1.86
N ALA A 180 -2.08 16.60 -1.33
CA ALA A 180 -1.99 18.06 -1.32
C ALA A 180 -0.76 18.54 -0.55
N THR A 181 -0.46 17.93 0.60
CA THR A 181 0.74 18.23 1.40
C THR A 181 2.01 17.88 0.64
N LEU A 182 2.05 16.74 -0.06
CA LEU A 182 3.20 16.33 -0.87
C LEU A 182 3.46 17.34 -2.00
N ILE A 183 2.42 17.72 -2.75
CA ILE A 183 2.52 18.72 -3.82
C ILE A 183 3.03 20.05 -3.25
N HIS A 184 2.48 20.51 -2.12
CA HIS A 184 2.93 21.74 -1.46
C HIS A 184 4.43 21.68 -1.12
N VAL A 185 4.90 20.60 -0.53
CA VAL A 185 6.31 20.39 -0.17
C VAL A 185 7.21 20.43 -1.42
N GLU A 186 6.83 19.73 -2.49
CA GLU A 186 7.62 19.69 -3.73
C GLU A 186 7.67 21.05 -4.44
N CYS A 187 6.55 21.78 -4.48
CA CYS A 187 6.53 23.16 -5.01
C CYS A 187 7.50 24.09 -4.25
N HIS A 188 7.59 23.95 -2.92
CA HIS A 188 8.51 24.77 -2.13
C HIS A 188 9.98 24.33 -2.22
N ARG A 189 10.26 23.06 -2.49
CA ARG A 189 11.64 22.59 -2.76
C ARG A 189 12.19 23.16 -4.06
N GLY A 190 11.40 23.23 -5.13
CA GLY A 190 11.82 23.79 -6.41
C GLY A 190 12.25 25.27 -6.36
N VAL A 191 11.60 26.05 -5.50
CA VAL A 191 11.94 27.49 -5.32
C VAL A 191 13.29 27.69 -4.62
N ARG A 192 13.75 26.77 -3.78
CA ARG A 192 15.04 26.85 -3.08
C ARG A 192 16.25 26.45 -3.93
N GLN A 193 16.04 25.75 -5.05
CA GLN A 193 17.12 25.36 -5.97
C GLN A 193 17.37 26.39 -7.07
N SER A 194 16.53 27.41 -7.20
CA SER A 194 16.59 28.45 -8.23
C SER A 194 17.08 29.81 -7.67
N ALA A 195 17.51 29.88 -6.43
CA ALA A 195 18.09 31.02 -5.76
C ALA A 195 19.52 30.71 -5.33
#